data_c1c1b767bafa0b10a0fcfad096317823
#
_entry.id   c1c1b767bafa0b10a0fcfad096317823
#
_cell.length_a   1.000
_cell.length_b   1.000
_cell.length_c   1.000
_cell.angle_alpha   90.00
_cell.angle_beta   90.00
_cell.angle_gamma   90.00
#
_symmetry.space_group_name_H-M   'P 1'
#
loop_
_entity.id
_entity.type
_entity.pdbx_description
1 polymer ?
#
loop_
_entity_poly.entity_id
_entity_poly.type
_entity_poly.pdbx_seq_one_letter_code
_entity_poly.pdbx_strand_id
1 'polypeptide(L)'
;MPLVIVGGLLLVLVVVIATGLVLFLNRDDAKPAADSSTPAARTKPSDPTAVEFRRVLTAKPGTCPTPAPSGTGCDDKGTRYTLGKVELNGSNVSEVKAAIQENGAGGWYVGLTLDAEGAEQFEQLTAAVAQQQPPANQLAIVVHGQVVAAPSVQSAISGGQIQISGSYTRDTAQELAAKITG
;
A
#
# COMPACT_ATOMS: atom_id res chain seq x y z
N MET A 1 -29.65 20.14 63.51
CA MET A 1 -28.40 19.61 62.99
C MET A 1 -28.30 19.53 61.43
N PRO A 2 -28.98 20.38 60.64
CA PRO A 2 -28.79 20.34 59.17
C PRO A 2 -27.61 21.18 58.65
N LEU A 3 -27.09 22.11 59.44
CA LEU A 3 -26.07 23.06 58.98
C LEU A 3 -24.70 22.44 58.77
N VAL A 4 -24.33 21.40 59.53
CA VAL A 4 -23.04 20.73 59.46
C VAL A 4 -22.93 19.82 58.21
N ILE A 5 -24.05 19.25 57.78
CA ILE A 5 -24.08 18.34 56.60
C ILE A 5 -23.92 19.14 55.31
N VAL A 6 -24.49 20.34 55.23
CA VAL A 6 -24.38 21.21 54.04
C VAL A 6 -22.96 21.75 53.89
N GLY A 7 -22.30 22.10 55.01
CA GLY A 7 -20.90 22.55 54.97
C GLY A 7 -19.90 21.45 54.51
N GLY A 8 -20.13 20.22 54.96
CA GLY A 8 -19.31 19.07 54.57
C GLY A 8 -19.44 18.72 53.07
N LEU A 9 -20.66 18.77 52.55
CA LEU A 9 -20.89 18.48 51.12
C LEU A 9 -20.28 19.53 50.21
N LEU A 10 -20.29 20.81 50.59
CA LEU A 10 -19.75 21.93 49.82
C LEU A 10 -18.21 21.85 49.78
N LEU A 11 -17.58 21.45 50.90
CA LEU A 11 -16.14 21.31 51.01
C LEU A 11 -15.63 20.11 50.15
N VAL A 12 -16.34 19.00 50.12
CA VAL A 12 -16.05 17.84 49.27
C VAL A 12 -16.16 18.21 47.80
N LEU A 13 -17.17 18.99 47.40
CA LEU A 13 -17.38 19.43 46.03
C LEU A 13 -16.25 20.36 45.56
N VAL A 14 -15.76 21.26 46.38
CA VAL A 14 -14.61 22.15 46.07
C VAL A 14 -13.33 21.34 45.93
N VAL A 15 -13.11 20.33 46.77
CA VAL A 15 -11.91 19.47 46.66
C VAL A 15 -11.95 18.63 45.38
N VAL A 16 -13.13 18.11 44.98
CA VAL A 16 -13.25 17.33 43.72
C VAL A 16 -13.05 18.22 42.52
N ILE A 17 -13.52 19.47 42.51
CA ILE A 17 -13.28 20.41 41.41
C ILE A 17 -11.78 20.80 41.34
N ALA A 18 -11.14 21.07 42.48
CA ALA A 18 -9.75 21.46 42.55
C ALA A 18 -8.81 20.30 42.04
N THR A 19 -9.09 19.07 42.48
CA THR A 19 -8.30 17.90 42.03
C THR A 19 -8.57 17.58 40.58
N GLY A 20 -9.80 17.72 40.09
CA GLY A 20 -10.14 17.53 38.67
C GLY A 20 -9.46 18.58 37.79
N LEU A 21 -9.39 19.83 38.22
CA LEU A 21 -8.77 20.93 37.49
C LEU A 21 -7.22 20.75 37.43
N VAL A 22 -6.61 20.33 38.54
CA VAL A 22 -5.14 20.05 38.55
C VAL A 22 -4.79 18.90 37.65
N LEU A 23 -5.61 17.83 37.59
CA LEU A 23 -5.39 16.71 36.67
C LEU A 23 -5.63 17.09 35.21
N PHE A 24 -6.45 18.10 34.93
CA PHE A 24 -6.70 18.59 33.58
C PHE A 24 -5.58 19.53 33.09
N LEU A 25 -5.04 20.36 34.01
CA LEU A 25 -3.96 21.31 33.69
C LEU A 25 -2.55 20.64 33.61
N ASN A 26 -2.37 19.44 34.20
CA ASN A 26 -1.11 18.69 34.14
C ASN A 26 -1.04 17.70 32.97
N ARG A 27 -1.91 17.83 31.97
CA ARG A 27 -1.91 16.96 30.78
C ARG A 27 -0.95 17.41 29.68
N ASP A 28 -0.21 18.49 29.87
CA ASP A 28 0.63 19.09 28.82
C ASP A 28 2.03 18.49 28.69
N ASP A 29 2.41 17.47 29.47
CA ASP A 29 3.73 16.83 29.38
C ASP A 29 3.71 15.33 29.13
N ALA A 30 2.56 14.75 28.76
CA ALA A 30 2.58 13.44 28.12
C ALA A 30 2.94 13.65 26.66
N LYS A 31 4.25 13.78 26.37
CA LYS A 31 4.80 13.53 25.02
C LYS A 31 4.14 12.26 24.51
N PRO A 32 3.36 12.30 23.42
CA PRO A 32 2.85 11.09 22.82
C PRO A 32 4.07 10.23 22.54
N ALA A 33 4.11 9.02 23.08
CA ALA A 33 5.04 8.03 22.59
C ALA A 33 4.81 8.02 21.07
N ALA A 34 5.84 8.40 20.32
CA ALA A 34 5.78 8.41 18.88
C ALA A 34 5.50 6.97 18.48
N ASP A 35 4.22 6.74 18.15
CA ASP A 35 3.80 5.52 17.49
C ASP A 35 4.60 5.47 16.20
N SER A 36 5.56 4.55 16.14
CA SER A 36 6.53 4.43 15.03
C SER A 36 5.88 3.92 13.75
N SER A 37 4.58 4.03 13.62
CA SER A 37 3.80 3.82 12.43
C SER A 37 3.51 5.14 11.70
N THR A 38 4.56 5.92 11.41
CA THR A 38 4.40 6.97 10.40
C THR A 38 4.18 6.24 9.07
N PRO A 39 2.99 6.34 8.44
CA PRO A 39 2.81 5.82 7.10
C PRO A 39 3.89 6.43 6.22
N ALA A 40 4.59 5.61 5.43
CA ALA A 40 5.52 6.14 4.44
C ALA A 40 4.81 7.21 3.61
N ALA A 41 5.50 8.33 3.38
CA ALA A 41 4.91 9.47 2.70
C ALA A 41 4.20 9.02 1.42
N ARG A 42 2.94 9.42 1.26
CA ARG A 42 2.13 9.13 0.08
C ARG A 42 2.71 9.95 -1.06
N THR A 43 3.23 9.31 -2.09
CA THR A 43 3.94 9.99 -3.16
C THR A 43 3.45 9.46 -4.50
N LYS A 44 3.16 10.37 -5.41
CA LYS A 44 2.87 10.02 -6.80
C LYS A 44 4.20 9.70 -7.52
N PRO A 45 4.25 8.71 -8.45
CA PRO A 45 5.42 8.47 -9.25
C PRO A 45 5.86 9.72 -10.01
N SER A 46 7.16 10.03 -9.95
CA SER A 46 7.77 11.15 -10.70
C SER A 46 8.06 10.75 -12.16
N ASP A 47 8.37 9.47 -12.39
CA ASP A 47 8.58 8.88 -13.70
C ASP A 47 7.40 7.96 -14.07
N PRO A 48 6.67 8.25 -15.16
CA PRO A 48 5.60 7.39 -15.64
C PRO A 48 6.05 5.95 -15.93
N THR A 49 7.32 5.73 -16.30
CA THR A 49 7.85 4.41 -16.63
C THR A 49 8.36 3.63 -15.42
N ALA A 50 8.36 4.24 -14.22
CA ALA A 50 8.82 3.59 -12.99
C ALA A 50 7.99 2.34 -12.65
N VAL A 51 6.68 2.37 -12.94
CA VAL A 51 5.79 1.23 -12.78
C VAL A 51 4.93 1.05 -14.03
N GLU A 52 4.81 -0.20 -14.50
CA GLU A 52 4.00 -0.57 -15.66
C GLU A 52 3.13 -1.78 -15.34
N PHE A 53 1.90 -1.79 -15.89
CA PHE A 53 0.99 -2.93 -15.85
C PHE A 53 0.91 -3.54 -17.24
N ARG A 54 1.27 -4.82 -17.36
CA ARG A 54 1.39 -5.50 -18.65
C ARG A 54 0.79 -6.90 -18.59
N ARG A 55 0.07 -7.31 -19.63
CA ARG A 55 -0.44 -8.68 -19.76
C ARG A 55 0.71 -9.66 -19.85
N VAL A 56 0.60 -10.78 -19.17
CA VAL A 56 1.51 -11.92 -19.37
C VAL A 56 1.08 -12.68 -20.61
N LEU A 57 2.01 -12.89 -21.55
CA LEU A 57 1.79 -13.73 -22.73
C LEU A 57 2.32 -15.14 -22.50
N THR A 58 3.51 -15.25 -21.91
CA THR A 58 4.09 -16.53 -21.46
C THR A 58 4.84 -16.36 -20.15
N ALA A 59 4.92 -17.43 -19.37
CA ALA A 59 5.74 -17.53 -18.16
C ALA A 59 6.50 -18.86 -18.20
N LYS A 60 7.83 -18.83 -18.07
CA LYS A 60 8.68 -20.01 -18.12
C LYS A 60 9.82 -19.87 -17.10
N PRO A 61 10.29 -20.98 -16.50
CA PRO A 61 11.52 -20.94 -15.71
C PRO A 61 12.69 -20.39 -16.53
N GLY A 62 13.50 -19.54 -15.95
CA GLY A 62 14.69 -18.98 -16.58
C GLY A 62 15.05 -17.59 -16.05
N THR A 63 16.27 -17.17 -16.35
CA THR A 63 16.78 -15.84 -16.02
C THR A 63 16.66 -14.90 -17.21
N CYS A 64 16.60 -13.61 -16.97
CA CYS A 64 16.72 -12.61 -18.02
C CYS A 64 18.20 -12.30 -18.30
N PRO A 65 18.58 -12.14 -19.56
CA PRO A 65 19.84 -11.48 -19.90
C PRO A 65 19.78 -10.01 -19.43
N THR A 66 20.92 -9.43 -19.15
CA THR A 66 21.03 -8.01 -18.81
C THR A 66 21.78 -7.28 -19.94
N PRO A 67 21.14 -6.34 -20.64
CA PRO A 67 19.75 -5.88 -20.49
C PRO A 67 18.72 -6.91 -20.97
N ALA A 68 17.52 -6.89 -20.37
CA ALA A 68 16.44 -7.74 -20.82
C ALA A 68 15.93 -7.29 -22.21
N PRO A 69 15.61 -8.22 -23.12
CA PRO A 69 15.01 -7.86 -24.39
C PRO A 69 13.67 -7.14 -24.21
N SER A 70 13.33 -6.24 -25.13
CA SER A 70 12.05 -5.56 -25.13
C SER A 70 10.89 -6.56 -25.05
N GLY A 71 9.89 -6.28 -24.21
CA GLY A 71 8.77 -7.18 -24.00
C GLY A 71 9.06 -8.41 -23.13
N THR A 72 10.22 -8.43 -22.46
CA THR A 72 10.60 -9.51 -21.54
C THR A 72 10.85 -8.92 -20.15
N GLY A 73 10.45 -9.64 -19.10
CA GLY A 73 10.75 -9.33 -17.71
C GLY A 73 11.02 -10.58 -16.91
N CYS A 74 11.80 -10.49 -15.84
CA CYS A 74 11.99 -11.59 -14.89
C CYS A 74 11.61 -11.15 -13.48
N ASP A 75 11.15 -12.11 -12.69
CA ASP A 75 11.01 -11.94 -11.24
C ASP A 75 12.27 -12.42 -10.50
N ASP A 76 12.30 -12.22 -9.20
CA ASP A 76 13.36 -12.67 -8.29
C ASP A 76 13.30 -14.17 -8.00
N LYS A 77 12.24 -14.87 -8.44
CA LYS A 77 12.02 -16.30 -8.23
C LYS A 77 12.51 -17.16 -9.41
N GLY A 78 13.10 -16.54 -10.41
CA GLY A 78 13.64 -17.23 -11.58
C GLY A 78 12.57 -17.56 -12.63
N THR A 79 11.52 -16.75 -12.73
CA THR A 79 10.54 -16.85 -13.82
C THR A 79 10.80 -15.75 -14.84
N ARG A 80 10.89 -16.14 -16.10
CA ARG A 80 10.96 -15.22 -17.24
C ARG A 80 9.60 -15.12 -17.91
N TYR A 81 9.14 -13.89 -18.09
CA TYR A 81 7.88 -13.55 -18.71
C TYR A 81 8.08 -12.95 -20.09
N THR A 82 7.24 -13.32 -21.04
CA THR A 82 6.99 -12.50 -22.24
C THR A 82 5.77 -11.65 -21.93
N LEU A 83 5.92 -10.35 -22.10
CA LEU A 83 4.92 -9.35 -21.72
C LEU A 83 4.31 -8.67 -22.94
N GLY A 84 3.02 -8.37 -22.88
CA GLY A 84 2.32 -7.55 -23.85
C GLY A 84 2.78 -6.08 -23.80
N LYS A 85 2.05 -5.20 -24.48
CA LYS A 85 2.26 -3.75 -24.39
C LYS A 85 2.03 -3.25 -22.96
N VAL A 86 2.46 -2.03 -22.68
CA VAL A 86 2.09 -1.30 -21.47
C VAL A 86 0.61 -0.94 -21.57
N GLU A 87 -0.19 -1.39 -20.62
CA GLU A 87 -1.63 -1.10 -20.56
C GLU A 87 -1.91 0.11 -19.67
N LEU A 88 -1.26 0.18 -18.50
CA LEU A 88 -1.22 1.32 -17.60
C LEU A 88 0.22 1.53 -17.12
N ASN A 89 0.53 2.74 -16.66
CA ASN A 89 1.84 3.09 -16.15
C ASN A 89 1.74 4.06 -14.95
N GLY A 90 2.87 4.58 -14.49
CA GLY A 90 2.96 5.48 -13.35
C GLY A 90 2.14 6.77 -13.47
N SER A 91 1.77 7.22 -14.69
CA SER A 91 0.91 8.40 -14.84
C SER A 91 -0.52 8.16 -14.35
N ASN A 92 -0.97 6.90 -14.37
CA ASN A 92 -2.29 6.48 -13.86
C ASN A 92 -2.29 6.27 -12.33
N VAL A 93 -1.11 6.34 -11.67
CA VAL A 93 -0.97 6.14 -10.22
C VAL A 93 -1.03 7.49 -9.51
N SER A 94 -1.99 7.67 -8.62
CA SER A 94 -2.16 8.88 -7.81
C SER A 94 -1.46 8.79 -6.46
N GLU A 95 -1.24 7.58 -5.93
CA GLU A 95 -0.64 7.37 -4.62
C GLU A 95 0.11 6.03 -4.56
N VAL A 96 1.29 6.04 -3.94
CA VAL A 96 2.08 4.85 -3.58
C VAL A 96 2.39 4.89 -2.09
N LYS A 97 2.20 3.79 -1.39
CA LYS A 97 2.52 3.68 0.04
C LYS A 97 2.99 2.29 0.41
N ALA A 98 3.99 2.19 1.28
CA ALA A 98 4.27 0.98 2.04
C ALA A 98 3.37 0.96 3.29
N ALA A 99 2.69 -0.15 3.56
CA ALA A 99 1.80 -0.30 4.70
C ALA A 99 1.84 -1.72 5.25
N ILE A 100 1.38 -1.88 6.48
CA ILE A 100 1.16 -3.18 7.11
C ILE A 100 -0.32 -3.53 7.04
N GLN A 101 -0.67 -4.80 6.88
CA GLN A 101 -2.06 -5.21 6.94
C GLN A 101 -2.63 -4.98 8.35
N GLU A 102 -3.85 -4.44 8.42
CA GLU A 102 -4.48 -3.97 9.67
C GLU A 102 -4.49 -5.01 10.79
N ASN A 103 -4.55 -6.28 10.47
CA ASN A 103 -4.55 -7.36 11.47
C ASN A 103 -3.14 -7.87 11.83
N GLY A 104 -2.07 -7.27 11.32
CA GLY A 104 -0.69 -7.66 11.56
C GLY A 104 -0.29 -9.05 11.03
N ALA A 105 -1.25 -9.88 10.65
CA ALA A 105 -1.02 -11.26 10.23
C ALA A 105 -0.55 -11.39 8.76
N GLY A 106 -0.76 -10.36 7.94
CA GLY A 106 -0.48 -10.39 6.51
C GLY A 106 0.86 -9.80 6.08
N GLY A 107 1.64 -9.24 7.02
CA GLY A 107 2.93 -8.61 6.70
C GLY A 107 2.82 -7.25 6.02
N TRP A 108 3.95 -6.77 5.48
CA TRP A 108 4.04 -5.52 4.75
C TRP A 108 3.64 -5.69 3.30
N TYR A 109 3.10 -4.62 2.70
CA TYR A 109 2.74 -4.56 1.29
C TYR A 109 3.01 -3.17 0.73
N VAL A 110 3.03 -3.05 -0.61
CA VAL A 110 3.01 -1.76 -1.29
C VAL A 110 1.63 -1.57 -1.91
N GLY A 111 0.92 -0.54 -1.46
CA GLY A 111 -0.36 -0.12 -2.00
C GLY A 111 -0.17 0.92 -3.10
N LEU A 112 -0.87 0.73 -4.21
CA LEU A 112 -1.00 1.70 -5.29
C LEU A 112 -2.46 2.12 -5.39
N THR A 113 -2.71 3.42 -5.47
CA THR A 113 -4.03 3.95 -5.79
C THR A 113 -3.98 4.55 -7.17
N LEU A 114 -4.85 4.12 -8.05
CA LEU A 114 -4.99 4.68 -9.38
C LEU A 114 -5.83 5.97 -9.32
N ASP A 115 -5.66 6.87 -10.29
CA ASP A 115 -6.60 7.95 -10.53
C ASP A 115 -7.92 7.40 -11.14
N ALA A 116 -8.89 8.26 -11.36
CA ALA A 116 -10.22 7.83 -11.82
C ALA A 116 -10.16 7.15 -13.20
N GLU A 117 -9.37 7.71 -14.13
CA GLU A 117 -9.20 7.14 -15.46
C GLU A 117 -8.46 5.80 -15.42
N GLY A 118 -7.36 5.73 -14.64
CA GLY A 118 -6.60 4.51 -14.43
C GLY A 118 -7.44 3.41 -13.75
N ALA A 119 -8.31 3.76 -12.81
CA ALA A 119 -9.20 2.81 -12.15
C ALA A 119 -10.20 2.18 -13.13
N GLU A 120 -10.79 2.99 -14.02
CA GLU A 120 -11.70 2.49 -15.07
C GLU A 120 -10.97 1.60 -16.08
N GLN A 121 -9.80 2.04 -16.56
CA GLN A 121 -8.97 1.25 -17.49
C GLN A 121 -8.51 -0.06 -16.85
N PHE A 122 -8.16 -0.05 -15.56
CA PHE A 122 -7.73 -1.23 -14.82
C PHE A 122 -8.87 -2.25 -14.64
N GLU A 123 -10.08 -1.79 -14.38
CA GLU A 123 -11.26 -2.66 -14.29
C GLU A 123 -11.52 -3.35 -15.64
N GLN A 124 -11.50 -2.62 -16.75
CA GLN A 124 -11.67 -3.17 -18.09
C GLN A 124 -10.54 -4.16 -18.45
N LEU A 125 -9.29 -3.81 -18.14
CA LEU A 125 -8.13 -4.66 -18.34
C LEU A 125 -8.26 -5.97 -17.56
N THR A 126 -8.56 -5.88 -16.26
CA THR A 126 -8.67 -7.07 -15.38
C THR A 126 -9.87 -7.93 -15.75
N ALA A 127 -11.00 -7.36 -16.19
CA ALA A 127 -12.12 -8.09 -16.74
C ALA A 127 -11.71 -8.93 -17.96
N ALA A 128 -10.94 -8.35 -18.88
CA ALA A 128 -10.47 -9.06 -20.09
C ALA A 128 -9.42 -10.12 -19.79
N VAL A 129 -8.49 -9.84 -18.83
CA VAL A 129 -7.44 -10.78 -18.40
C VAL A 129 -8.05 -12.00 -17.69
N ALA A 130 -9.08 -11.80 -16.86
CA ALA A 130 -9.76 -12.87 -16.13
C ALA A 130 -10.44 -13.93 -17.04
N GLN A 131 -10.72 -13.60 -18.30
CA GLN A 131 -11.28 -14.53 -19.26
C GLN A 131 -10.24 -15.41 -19.97
N GLN A 132 -8.96 -15.17 -19.72
CA GLN A 132 -7.87 -15.90 -20.37
C GLN A 132 -7.51 -17.18 -19.62
N GLN A 133 -6.85 -18.11 -20.33
CA GLN A 133 -6.27 -19.29 -19.68
C GLN A 133 -4.86 -18.99 -19.15
N PRO A 134 -4.39 -19.68 -18.08
CA PRO A 134 -3.03 -19.53 -17.60
C PRO A 134 -1.97 -19.82 -18.71
N PRO A 135 -0.88 -19.01 -18.76
CA PRO A 135 -0.51 -17.90 -17.90
C PRO A 135 -1.08 -16.55 -18.36
N ALA A 136 -1.87 -16.49 -19.44
CA ALA A 136 -2.38 -15.23 -20.00
C ALA A 136 -3.46 -14.56 -19.11
N ASN A 137 -3.97 -15.28 -18.09
CA ASN A 137 -4.80 -14.71 -17.02
C ASN A 137 -3.99 -14.01 -15.92
N GLN A 138 -2.69 -13.77 -16.13
CA GLN A 138 -1.84 -13.03 -15.20
C GLN A 138 -1.63 -11.59 -15.68
N LEU A 139 -1.54 -10.68 -14.72
CA LEU A 139 -1.16 -9.29 -14.95
C LEU A 139 0.16 -9.00 -14.25
N ALA A 140 1.19 -8.69 -15.03
CA ALA A 140 2.50 -8.36 -14.50
C ALA A 140 2.55 -6.89 -14.05
N ILE A 141 3.06 -6.68 -12.84
CA ILE A 141 3.47 -5.37 -12.31
C ILE A 141 4.98 -5.31 -12.45
N VAL A 142 5.44 -4.39 -13.28
CA VAL A 142 6.85 -4.22 -13.64
C VAL A 142 7.34 -2.91 -13.04
N VAL A 143 8.45 -2.95 -12.31
CA VAL A 143 9.10 -1.77 -11.73
C VAL A 143 10.52 -1.71 -12.27
N HIS A 144 10.84 -0.63 -12.99
CA HIS A 144 12.15 -0.45 -13.67
C HIS A 144 12.58 -1.69 -14.47
N GLY A 145 11.65 -2.31 -15.20
CA GLY A 145 11.91 -3.47 -16.04
C GLY A 145 11.94 -4.82 -15.32
N GLN A 146 11.83 -4.84 -14.00
CA GLN A 146 11.76 -6.07 -13.20
C GLN A 146 10.30 -6.40 -12.87
N VAL A 147 9.90 -7.65 -13.05
CA VAL A 147 8.58 -8.13 -12.62
C VAL A 147 8.59 -8.31 -11.11
N VAL A 148 7.87 -7.45 -10.38
CA VAL A 148 7.77 -7.52 -8.91
C VAL A 148 6.59 -8.40 -8.47
N ALA A 149 5.57 -8.54 -9.32
CA ALA A 149 4.45 -9.44 -9.10
C ALA A 149 3.77 -9.76 -10.45
N ALA A 150 3.21 -10.96 -10.57
CA ALA A 150 2.39 -11.36 -11.71
C ALA A 150 1.21 -12.24 -11.21
N PRO A 151 0.26 -11.66 -10.46
CA PRO A 151 -0.87 -12.41 -9.93
C PRO A 151 -1.81 -12.88 -11.03
N SER A 152 -2.46 -14.03 -10.80
CA SER A 152 -3.60 -14.48 -11.60
C SER A 152 -4.83 -13.65 -11.26
N VAL A 153 -5.48 -13.13 -12.29
CA VAL A 153 -6.71 -12.35 -12.17
C VAL A 153 -7.90 -13.28 -12.37
N GLN A 154 -8.82 -13.32 -11.40
CA GLN A 154 -9.99 -14.21 -11.42
C GLN A 154 -11.28 -13.48 -11.81
N SER A 155 -11.31 -12.17 -11.63
CA SER A 155 -12.46 -11.31 -11.94
C SER A 155 -12.00 -9.87 -12.18
N ALA A 156 -12.89 -9.03 -12.69
CA ALA A 156 -12.65 -7.60 -12.76
C ALA A 156 -12.34 -7.02 -11.36
N ILE A 157 -11.36 -6.12 -11.30
CA ILE A 157 -10.95 -5.42 -10.07
C ILE A 157 -11.33 -3.95 -10.24
N SER A 158 -12.34 -3.51 -9.49
CA SER A 158 -12.81 -2.13 -9.48
C SER A 158 -12.22 -1.31 -8.34
N GLY A 159 -12.39 0.02 -8.39
CA GLY A 159 -12.01 0.94 -7.32
C GLY A 159 -10.55 1.39 -7.33
N GLY A 160 -9.72 0.90 -8.25
CA GLY A 160 -8.36 1.39 -8.49
C GLY A 160 -7.37 1.19 -7.34
N GLN A 161 -7.68 0.31 -6.39
CA GLN A 161 -6.79 -0.05 -5.28
C GLN A 161 -6.04 -1.33 -5.62
N ILE A 162 -4.71 -1.26 -5.66
CA ILE A 162 -3.84 -2.39 -6.00
C ILE A 162 -2.89 -2.64 -4.84
N GLN A 163 -2.76 -3.89 -4.44
CA GLN A 163 -1.87 -4.30 -3.37
C GLN A 163 -0.82 -5.26 -3.90
N ILE A 164 0.45 -4.86 -3.82
CA ILE A 164 1.59 -5.73 -4.12
C ILE A 164 2.01 -6.39 -2.81
N SER A 165 1.63 -7.66 -2.65
CA SER A 165 1.93 -8.46 -1.46
C SER A 165 3.05 -9.44 -1.75
N GLY A 166 3.86 -9.71 -0.72
CA GLY A 166 4.99 -10.65 -0.79
C GLY A 166 5.58 -10.86 0.60
N SER A 167 6.75 -11.47 0.66
CA SER A 167 7.52 -11.60 1.91
C SER A 167 8.26 -10.31 2.25
N TYR A 168 7.54 -9.18 2.27
CA TYR A 168 8.15 -7.89 2.55
C TYR A 168 8.34 -7.66 4.05
N THR A 169 9.51 -7.13 4.41
CA THR A 169 9.72 -6.42 5.67
C THR A 169 9.31 -4.95 5.50
N ARG A 170 9.32 -4.17 6.57
CA ARG A 170 9.10 -2.73 6.50
C ARG A 170 10.05 -2.07 5.50
N ASP A 171 11.34 -2.37 5.63
CA ASP A 171 12.39 -1.72 4.84
C ASP A 171 12.27 -2.08 3.36
N THR A 172 12.03 -3.35 3.01
CA THR A 172 11.88 -3.78 1.62
C THR A 172 10.60 -3.27 0.97
N ALA A 173 9.50 -3.11 1.73
CA ALA A 173 8.29 -2.48 1.22
C ALA A 173 8.50 -0.97 0.97
N GLN A 174 9.20 -0.28 1.88
CA GLN A 174 9.55 1.14 1.71
C GLN A 174 10.51 1.35 0.54
N GLU A 175 11.50 0.47 0.37
CA GLU A 175 12.41 0.50 -0.77
C GLU A 175 11.66 0.32 -2.11
N LEU A 176 10.73 -0.64 -2.19
CA LEU A 176 9.92 -0.83 -3.39
C LEU A 176 9.03 0.39 -3.67
N ALA A 177 8.39 0.95 -2.63
CA ALA A 177 7.61 2.17 -2.77
C ALA A 177 8.46 3.34 -3.27
N ALA A 178 9.67 3.52 -2.72
CA ALA A 178 10.62 4.54 -3.15
C ALA A 178 11.07 4.33 -4.62
N LYS A 179 11.33 3.09 -5.05
CA LYS A 179 11.65 2.78 -6.45
C LYS A 179 10.52 3.14 -7.42
N ILE A 180 9.27 3.05 -6.98
CA ILE A 180 8.11 3.40 -7.81
C ILE A 180 7.92 4.92 -7.87
N THR A 181 8.23 5.64 -6.78
CA THR A 181 7.99 7.08 -6.70
C THR A 181 9.14 7.92 -7.28
N GLY A 182 10.37 7.40 -7.31
CA GLY A 182 11.57 8.05 -7.85
C GLY A 182 12.37 8.73 -6.77
#